data_19cf9a81fb77a181a3905a1c969c85b6
#
_entry.id   19cf9a81fb77a181a3905a1c969c85b6
#
_cell.length_a   1.000
_cell.length_b   1.000
_cell.length_c   1.000
_cell.angle_alpha   90.00
_cell.angle_beta   90.00
_cell.angle_gamma   90.00
#
_symmetry.space_group_name_H-M   'P 1'
#
loop_
_entity.id
_entity.type
_entity.pdbx_description
1 polymer ?
#
loop_
_entity_poly.entity_id
_entity_poly.type
_entity_poly.pdbx_seq_one_letter_code
_entity_poly.pdbx_strand_id
1 'polypeptide(L)'
;LREFDDENVDCIYSESFSVDGIGSAIMNRLEKAAGHQIIDANEIASKQKFRRVVFVSKSDNSRGPMAAELLRNHDLIQEYDIESRGMIVLFPEPANQKAEAIMKSQQMTLEGHEAVAFSEADLDEDTLVLTLEENQKWKIVTDYEYVKHVYTLGEYVEIDKEVPSAYGQPLVEYGKSFEILKEMIEKLAEKLNAEARK
;
A
#
# COMPACT_ATOMS: atom_id res chain seq x y z
N LEU A 1 -31.34 6.17 -3.85
CA LEU A 1 -30.90 6.22 -2.45
C LEU A 1 -31.55 5.11 -1.61
N ARG A 2 -32.85 4.87 -1.71
CA ARG A 2 -33.54 3.79 -0.93
C ARG A 2 -33.00 2.39 -1.27
N GLU A 3 -32.60 2.13 -2.50
CA GLU A 3 -31.99 0.85 -2.90
C GLU A 3 -30.65 0.62 -2.20
N PHE A 4 -29.88 1.67 -1.92
CA PHE A 4 -28.60 1.55 -1.21
C PHE A 4 -28.78 1.28 0.29
N ASP A 5 -29.88 1.72 0.90
CA ASP A 5 -30.24 1.39 2.28
C ASP A 5 -30.59 -0.09 2.44
N ASP A 6 -31.21 -0.68 1.41
CA ASP A 6 -31.58 -2.11 1.41
C ASP A 6 -30.39 -3.05 1.18
N GLU A 7 -29.27 -2.54 0.56
CA GLU A 7 -28.06 -3.30 0.25
C GLU A 7 -26.92 -3.13 1.26
N ASN A 8 -27.13 -2.42 2.38
CA ASN A 8 -26.11 -2.13 3.41
C ASN A 8 -24.82 -1.53 2.84
N VAL A 9 -24.92 -0.54 1.98
CA VAL A 9 -23.77 0.13 1.40
C VAL A 9 -23.15 1.07 2.43
N ASP A 10 -21.89 0.86 2.77
CA ASP A 10 -21.17 1.63 3.80
C ASP A 10 -20.84 3.05 3.36
N CYS A 11 -20.70 3.30 2.05
CA CYS A 11 -20.31 4.60 1.52
C CYS A 11 -20.83 4.81 0.10
N ILE A 12 -21.28 6.03 -0.21
CA ILE A 12 -21.75 6.42 -1.55
C ILE A 12 -20.92 7.64 -1.98
N TYR A 13 -20.21 7.52 -3.08
CA TYR A 13 -19.52 8.63 -3.72
C TYR A 13 -20.38 9.19 -4.84
N SER A 14 -20.46 10.51 -4.93
CA SER A 14 -21.20 11.18 -5.99
C SER A 14 -20.42 12.40 -6.49
N GLU A 15 -20.49 12.66 -7.78
CA GLU A 15 -20.03 13.93 -8.34
C GLU A 15 -20.88 15.08 -7.82
N SER A 16 -20.28 16.28 -7.74
CA SER A 16 -21.02 17.51 -7.48
C SER A 16 -21.74 17.97 -8.74
N PHE A 17 -22.96 18.45 -8.58
CA PHE A 17 -23.73 19.04 -9.66
C PHE A 17 -23.77 20.56 -9.53
N SER A 18 -23.98 21.27 -10.65
CA SER A 18 -24.08 22.73 -10.62
C SER A 18 -25.20 23.16 -9.68
N VAL A 19 -24.99 24.28 -8.97
CA VAL A 19 -25.95 24.82 -8.00
C VAL A 19 -27.18 25.44 -8.64
N ASP A 20 -27.30 25.44 -9.98
CA ASP A 20 -28.37 26.06 -10.75
C ASP A 20 -29.39 25.02 -11.23
N GLY A 21 -30.69 25.39 -11.18
CA GLY A 21 -31.79 24.60 -11.73
C GLY A 21 -31.94 23.20 -11.14
N ILE A 22 -31.95 22.16 -11.98
CA ILE A 22 -32.12 20.78 -11.59
C ILE A 22 -30.93 20.28 -10.73
N GLY A 23 -29.72 20.77 -10.98
CA GLY A 23 -28.52 20.43 -10.21
C GLY A 23 -28.67 20.80 -8.74
N SER A 24 -29.23 21.96 -8.43
CA SER A 24 -29.53 22.37 -7.05
C SER A 24 -30.47 21.40 -6.32
N ALA A 25 -31.50 20.92 -7.00
CA ALA A 25 -32.45 19.97 -6.42
C ALA A 25 -31.81 18.60 -6.17
N ILE A 26 -30.88 18.17 -7.02
CA ILE A 26 -30.13 16.92 -6.85
C ILE A 26 -29.17 17.07 -5.66
N MET A 27 -28.38 18.17 -5.61
CA MET A 27 -27.45 18.43 -4.52
C MET A 27 -28.16 18.48 -3.16
N ASN A 28 -29.28 19.20 -3.05
CA ASN A 28 -30.06 19.24 -1.81
C ASN A 28 -30.53 17.85 -1.32
N ARG A 29 -30.82 16.92 -2.22
CA ARG A 29 -31.19 15.55 -1.87
C ARG A 29 -29.98 14.72 -1.45
N LEU A 30 -28.86 14.87 -2.13
CA LEU A 30 -27.60 14.21 -1.80
C LEU A 30 -27.09 14.68 -0.43
N GLU A 31 -27.08 15.98 -0.18
CA GLU A 31 -26.67 16.58 1.10
C GLU A 31 -27.53 16.10 2.27
N LYS A 32 -28.85 16.04 2.09
CA LYS A 32 -29.76 15.50 3.10
C LYS A 32 -29.55 14.02 3.35
N ALA A 33 -29.28 13.23 2.31
CA ALA A 33 -28.98 11.81 2.44
C ALA A 33 -27.64 11.57 3.12
N ALA A 34 -26.65 12.44 2.90
CA ALA A 34 -25.35 12.42 3.54
C ALA A 34 -25.31 13.04 4.96
N GLY A 35 -26.49 13.38 5.53
CA GLY A 35 -26.54 14.05 6.82
C GLY A 35 -25.84 15.43 6.83
N HIS A 36 -25.81 16.10 5.69
CA HIS A 36 -25.07 17.36 5.44
C HIS A 36 -23.53 17.24 5.59
N GLN A 37 -22.99 16.04 5.55
CA GLN A 37 -21.55 15.82 5.48
C GLN A 37 -21.11 15.83 4.01
N ILE A 38 -20.52 16.94 3.57
CA ILE A 38 -19.87 17.06 2.28
C ILE A 38 -18.38 17.08 2.56
N ILE A 39 -17.65 16.18 1.93
CA ILE A 39 -16.19 16.14 1.98
C ILE A 39 -15.68 16.45 0.58
N ASP A 40 -14.91 17.52 0.45
CA ASP A 40 -14.25 17.85 -0.81
C ASP A 40 -13.13 16.85 -1.07
N ALA A 41 -13.15 16.18 -2.21
CA ALA A 41 -12.12 15.22 -2.60
C ALA A 41 -10.72 15.88 -2.63
N ASN A 42 -10.62 17.18 -2.93
CA ASN A 42 -9.37 17.92 -2.87
C ASN A 42 -8.89 18.14 -1.43
N GLU A 43 -9.81 18.29 -0.46
CA GLU A 43 -9.44 18.36 0.97
C GLU A 43 -8.95 17.02 1.50
N ILE A 44 -9.53 15.90 1.04
CA ILE A 44 -9.03 14.56 1.38
C ILE A 44 -7.60 14.40 0.83
N ALA A 45 -7.37 14.74 -0.42
CA ALA A 45 -6.04 14.70 -1.03
C ALA A 45 -5.03 15.59 -0.31
N SER A 46 -5.46 16.74 0.23
CA SER A 46 -4.59 17.65 1.00
C SER A 46 -4.28 17.15 2.42
N LYS A 47 -5.07 16.22 2.95
CA LYS A 47 -4.88 15.61 4.28
C LYS A 47 -4.17 14.25 4.24
N GLN A 48 -3.92 13.73 3.04
CA GLN A 48 -3.22 12.46 2.87
C GLN A 48 -1.80 12.58 3.44
N LYS A 49 -1.49 11.78 4.45
CA LYS A 49 -0.19 11.79 5.12
C LYS A 49 0.92 11.24 4.24
N PHE A 50 0.62 10.20 3.48
CA PHE A 50 1.55 9.57 2.55
C PHE A 50 0.91 9.46 1.18
N ARG A 51 1.65 9.80 0.14
CA ARG A 51 1.27 9.57 -1.26
C ARG A 51 1.90 8.32 -1.82
N ARG A 52 3.01 7.90 -1.24
CA ARG A 52 3.83 6.80 -1.72
C ARG A 52 4.09 5.80 -0.60
N VAL A 53 4.06 4.50 -0.94
CA VAL A 53 4.43 3.40 -0.05
C VAL A 53 5.54 2.60 -0.73
N VAL A 54 6.68 2.48 -0.09
CA VAL A 54 7.87 1.79 -0.61
C VAL A 54 8.21 0.62 0.28
N PHE A 55 8.12 -0.59 -0.26
CA PHE A 55 8.56 -1.80 0.42
C PHE A 55 10.04 -2.05 0.15
N VAL A 56 10.84 -2.18 1.19
CA VAL A 56 12.28 -2.40 1.05
C VAL A 56 12.65 -3.81 1.45
N SER A 57 13.32 -4.51 0.55
CA SER A 57 13.87 -5.84 0.76
C SER A 57 15.35 -5.90 0.39
N LYS A 58 15.99 -7.07 0.52
CA LYS A 58 17.43 -7.19 0.25
C LYS A 58 17.78 -6.87 -1.22
N SER A 59 17.06 -7.46 -2.17
CA SER A 59 17.40 -7.43 -3.61
C SER A 59 16.25 -7.07 -4.54
N ASP A 60 15.09 -6.70 -4.02
CA ASP A 60 13.90 -6.30 -4.77
C ASP A 60 13.42 -7.28 -5.86
N ASN A 61 13.66 -8.56 -5.70
CA ASN A 61 13.24 -9.56 -6.68
C ASN A 61 12.27 -10.62 -6.14
N SER A 62 11.83 -10.51 -4.89
CA SER A 62 10.94 -11.49 -4.26
C SER A 62 9.95 -10.84 -3.30
N ARG A 63 10.29 -10.69 -2.00
CA ARG A 63 9.37 -10.21 -0.95
C ARG A 63 8.87 -8.79 -1.19
N GLY A 64 9.74 -7.86 -1.60
CA GLY A 64 9.37 -6.48 -1.90
C GLY A 64 8.28 -6.40 -2.99
N PRO A 65 8.51 -6.95 -4.18
CA PRO A 65 7.50 -6.99 -5.24
C PRO A 65 6.22 -7.71 -4.83
N MET A 66 6.31 -8.83 -4.09
CA MET A 66 5.12 -9.54 -3.57
C MET A 66 4.30 -8.64 -2.62
N ALA A 67 4.97 -7.91 -1.71
CA ALA A 67 4.30 -6.98 -0.80
C ALA A 67 3.61 -5.84 -1.54
N ALA A 68 4.29 -5.24 -2.51
CA ALA A 68 3.75 -4.17 -3.33
C ALA A 68 2.52 -4.63 -4.13
N GLU A 69 2.60 -5.79 -4.76
CA GLU A 69 1.48 -6.33 -5.53
C GLU A 69 0.31 -6.74 -4.66
N LEU A 70 0.57 -7.34 -3.49
CA LEU A 70 -0.48 -7.61 -2.51
C LEU A 70 -1.23 -6.34 -2.12
N LEU A 71 -0.51 -5.25 -1.78
CA LEU A 71 -1.16 -4.01 -1.38
C LEU A 71 -1.95 -3.35 -2.51
N ARG A 72 -1.45 -3.41 -3.77
CA ARG A 72 -2.18 -2.90 -4.94
C ARG A 72 -3.51 -3.62 -5.19
N ASN A 73 -3.62 -4.86 -4.76
CA ASN A 73 -4.84 -5.67 -4.88
C ASN A 73 -5.82 -5.49 -3.72
N HIS A 74 -5.54 -4.60 -2.76
CA HIS A 74 -6.48 -4.23 -1.71
C HIS A 74 -7.29 -2.99 -2.09
N ASP A 75 -8.54 -2.94 -1.62
CA ASP A 75 -9.42 -1.77 -1.75
C ASP A 75 -8.95 -0.66 -0.80
N LEU A 76 -8.16 0.27 -1.32
CA LEU A 76 -7.66 1.42 -0.58
C LEU A 76 -8.55 2.64 -0.83
N ILE A 77 -8.90 3.36 0.23
CA ILE A 77 -9.75 4.57 0.16
C ILE A 77 -9.02 5.71 -0.56
N GLN A 78 -7.70 5.79 -0.39
CA GLN A 78 -6.84 6.76 -1.06
C GLN A 78 -5.93 6.06 -2.07
N GLU A 79 -5.56 6.78 -3.13
CA GLU A 79 -4.57 6.30 -4.08
C GLU A 79 -3.16 6.46 -3.53
N TYR A 80 -2.33 5.43 -3.69
CA TYR A 80 -0.93 5.43 -3.33
C TYR A 80 -0.07 4.97 -4.49
N ASP A 81 1.06 5.64 -4.69
CA ASP A 81 2.16 5.09 -5.48
C ASP A 81 2.82 3.97 -4.69
N ILE A 82 2.55 2.72 -5.06
CA ILE A 82 3.05 1.55 -4.35
C ILE A 82 4.21 0.96 -5.12
N GLU A 83 5.39 0.96 -4.51
CA GLU A 83 6.63 0.53 -5.13
C GLU A 83 7.43 -0.41 -4.23
N SER A 84 8.44 -1.05 -4.79
CA SER A 84 9.43 -1.81 -4.03
C SER A 84 10.85 -1.42 -4.40
N ARG A 85 11.78 -1.65 -3.46
CA ARG A 85 13.20 -1.34 -3.60
C ARG A 85 14.06 -2.43 -2.97
N GLY A 86 15.30 -2.52 -3.46
CA GLY A 86 16.33 -3.39 -2.91
C GLY A 86 17.45 -2.62 -2.24
N MET A 87 17.90 -3.08 -1.09
CA MET A 87 19.11 -2.54 -0.46
C MET A 87 20.38 -2.76 -1.28
N ILE A 88 20.40 -3.84 -2.08
CA ILE A 88 21.51 -4.20 -2.96
C ILE A 88 20.92 -4.67 -4.29
N VAL A 89 21.00 -3.83 -5.30
CA VAL A 89 20.62 -4.14 -6.68
C VAL A 89 21.79 -3.77 -7.59
N LEU A 90 22.44 -4.76 -8.15
CA LEU A 90 23.61 -4.56 -9.02
C LEU A 90 23.19 -4.25 -10.46
N PHE A 91 22.07 -4.79 -10.88
CA PHE A 91 21.45 -4.57 -12.20
C PHE A 91 19.95 -4.88 -12.10
N PRO A 92 19.09 -4.35 -12.99
CA PRO A 92 17.68 -4.67 -13.01
C PRO A 92 17.48 -6.18 -13.24
N GLU A 93 16.92 -6.86 -12.25
CA GLU A 93 16.58 -8.27 -12.32
C GLU A 93 15.05 -8.42 -12.35
N PRO A 94 14.51 -9.37 -13.12
CA PRO A 94 13.11 -9.71 -13.03
C PRO A 94 12.79 -10.35 -11.68
N ALA A 95 11.51 -10.44 -11.36
CA ALA A 95 11.06 -11.13 -10.17
C ALA A 95 11.53 -12.60 -10.16
N ASN A 96 11.85 -13.10 -8.97
CA ASN A 96 12.25 -14.48 -8.77
C ASN A 96 11.13 -15.44 -9.22
N GLN A 97 11.47 -16.47 -9.98
CA GLN A 97 10.50 -17.40 -10.56
C GLN A 97 9.63 -18.12 -9.50
N LYS A 98 10.17 -18.37 -8.29
CA LYS A 98 9.40 -18.98 -7.20
C LYS A 98 8.42 -17.97 -6.59
N ALA A 99 8.83 -16.71 -6.46
CA ALA A 99 7.93 -15.64 -6.04
C ALA A 99 6.79 -15.45 -7.04
N GLU A 100 7.11 -15.39 -8.33
CA GLU A 100 6.13 -15.32 -9.42
C GLU A 100 5.17 -16.52 -9.41
N ALA A 101 5.68 -17.74 -9.18
CA ALA A 101 4.83 -18.94 -9.10
C ALA A 101 3.83 -18.89 -7.94
N ILE A 102 4.25 -18.37 -6.77
CA ILE A 102 3.35 -18.16 -5.63
C ILE A 102 2.29 -17.11 -5.98
N MET A 103 2.68 -15.97 -6.55
CA MET A 103 1.73 -14.91 -6.91
C MET A 103 0.72 -15.39 -7.95
N LYS A 104 1.16 -16.14 -8.97
CA LYS A 104 0.24 -16.75 -9.97
C LYS A 104 -0.75 -17.71 -9.34
N SER A 105 -0.36 -18.46 -8.32
CA SER A 105 -1.29 -19.33 -7.59
C SER A 105 -2.42 -18.56 -6.89
N GLN A 106 -2.20 -17.27 -6.64
CA GLN A 106 -3.16 -16.34 -6.03
C GLN A 106 -3.82 -15.41 -7.07
N GLN A 107 -3.71 -15.72 -8.36
CA GLN A 107 -4.25 -14.93 -9.47
C GLN A 107 -3.63 -13.52 -9.60
N MET A 108 -2.44 -13.33 -9.06
CA MET A 108 -1.62 -12.11 -9.17
C MET A 108 -0.37 -12.40 -10.00
N THR A 109 0.33 -11.38 -10.46
CA THR A 109 1.56 -11.55 -11.24
C THR A 109 2.60 -10.48 -10.89
N LEU A 110 3.87 -10.86 -10.99
CA LEU A 110 5.01 -9.94 -10.91
C LEU A 110 5.65 -9.72 -12.29
N GLU A 111 4.94 -10.10 -13.37
CA GLU A 111 5.42 -9.95 -14.74
C GLU A 111 5.69 -8.46 -15.04
N GLY A 112 6.84 -8.19 -15.65
CA GLY A 112 7.29 -6.82 -15.91
C GLY A 112 7.98 -6.14 -14.75
N HIS A 113 8.10 -6.77 -13.57
CA HIS A 113 8.90 -6.23 -12.48
C HIS A 113 10.38 -6.22 -12.84
N GLU A 114 11.04 -5.10 -12.57
CA GLU A 114 12.49 -4.94 -12.61
C GLU A 114 12.96 -4.40 -11.27
N ALA A 115 13.97 -5.05 -10.70
CA ALA A 115 14.52 -4.66 -9.40
C ALA A 115 15.15 -3.26 -9.45
N VAL A 116 14.81 -2.41 -8.49
CA VAL A 116 15.30 -1.04 -8.36
C VAL A 116 16.00 -0.87 -7.03
N ALA A 117 17.16 -0.21 -7.04
CA ALA A 117 17.91 0.08 -5.82
C ALA A 117 17.21 1.16 -4.98
N PHE A 118 17.21 0.99 -3.66
CA PHE A 118 16.82 2.02 -2.71
C PHE A 118 17.80 3.19 -2.76
N SER A 119 17.29 4.40 -2.72
CA SER A 119 18.07 5.62 -2.79
C SER A 119 17.49 6.72 -1.89
N GLU A 120 18.21 7.82 -1.74
CA GLU A 120 17.76 8.99 -1.00
C GLU A 120 16.44 9.59 -1.54
N ALA A 121 16.19 9.43 -2.85
CA ALA A 121 14.94 9.86 -3.48
C ALA A 121 13.69 9.07 -2.98
N ASP A 122 13.88 7.99 -2.24
CA ASP A 122 12.80 7.22 -1.62
C ASP A 122 12.47 7.73 -0.19
N LEU A 123 13.17 8.77 0.31
CA LEU A 123 13.04 9.32 1.68
C LEU A 123 12.30 10.67 1.72
N ASP A 124 11.31 10.86 0.86
CA ASP A 124 10.45 12.05 0.85
C ASP A 124 9.58 12.16 2.10
N GLU A 125 9.07 13.37 2.39
CA GLU A 125 8.11 13.60 3.48
C GLU A 125 6.78 12.87 3.29
N ASP A 126 6.37 12.66 2.05
CA ASP A 126 5.11 12.02 1.67
C ASP A 126 5.27 10.50 1.42
N THR A 127 6.46 9.93 1.69
CA THR A 127 6.76 8.51 1.45
C THR A 127 6.79 7.72 2.75
N LEU A 128 6.01 6.64 2.81
CA LEU A 128 6.08 5.63 3.86
C LEU A 128 7.00 4.50 3.40
N VAL A 129 8.14 4.35 4.05
CA VAL A 129 9.12 3.29 3.78
C VAL A 129 8.93 2.14 4.76
N LEU A 130 8.67 0.95 4.24
CA LEU A 130 8.40 -0.26 5.00
C LEU A 130 9.46 -1.33 4.69
N THR A 131 10.40 -1.53 5.59
CA THR A 131 11.40 -2.60 5.46
C THR A 131 10.83 -3.93 5.91
N LEU A 132 11.31 -5.03 5.35
CA LEU A 132 10.84 -6.37 5.68
C LEU A 132 11.66 -7.05 6.78
N GLU A 133 12.81 -6.45 7.13
CA GLU A 133 13.72 -6.90 8.18
C GLU A 133 14.29 -5.68 8.93
N GLU A 134 14.56 -5.83 10.23
CA GLU A 134 15.11 -4.78 11.08
C GLU A 134 16.49 -4.30 10.62
N ASN A 135 17.31 -5.22 10.13
CA ASN A 135 18.64 -4.88 9.62
C ASN A 135 18.59 -3.90 8.43
N GLN A 136 17.56 -3.97 7.59
CA GLN A 136 17.35 -3.05 6.47
C GLN A 136 16.98 -1.65 6.99
N LYS A 137 16.07 -1.56 7.95
CA LYS A 137 15.70 -0.31 8.61
C LYS A 137 16.92 0.32 9.28
N TRP A 138 17.65 -0.47 10.08
CA TRP A 138 18.85 0.03 10.76
C TRP A 138 19.88 0.58 9.77
N LYS A 139 20.09 -0.11 8.65
CA LYS A 139 21.00 0.36 7.61
C LYS A 139 20.55 1.68 6.98
N ILE A 140 19.26 1.82 6.64
CA ILE A 140 18.72 3.07 6.10
C ILE A 140 18.92 4.21 7.09
N VAL A 141 18.55 4.02 8.36
CA VAL A 141 18.67 5.05 9.41
C VAL A 141 20.12 5.43 9.66
N THR A 142 21.08 4.54 9.42
CA THR A 142 22.52 4.81 9.62
C THR A 142 23.18 5.46 8.41
N ASP A 143 22.79 5.06 7.20
CA ASP A 143 23.48 5.46 5.97
C ASP A 143 22.95 6.80 5.40
N TYR A 144 21.74 7.24 5.80
CA TYR A 144 21.12 8.47 5.29
C TYR A 144 20.92 9.51 6.40
N GLU A 145 21.16 10.78 6.10
CA GLU A 145 21.06 11.88 7.10
C GLU A 145 19.61 12.28 7.40
N TYR A 146 18.71 12.17 6.40
CA TYR A 146 17.33 12.60 6.52
C TYR A 146 16.38 11.42 6.41
N VAL A 147 15.95 10.90 7.55
CA VAL A 147 15.09 9.72 7.62
C VAL A 147 13.86 10.04 8.47
N LYS A 148 12.68 10.07 7.87
CA LYS A 148 11.43 10.34 8.61
C LYS A 148 10.57 9.09 8.75
N HIS A 149 9.94 8.62 7.77
CA HIS A 149 8.87 7.64 7.84
C HIS A 149 9.36 6.24 7.45
N VAL A 150 10.39 5.76 8.15
CA VAL A 150 10.98 4.44 7.94
C VAL A 150 10.67 3.53 9.12
N TYR A 151 9.97 2.45 8.84
CA TYR A 151 9.56 1.43 9.82
C TYR A 151 9.82 0.04 9.26
N THR A 152 9.90 -0.98 10.11
CA THR A 152 9.66 -2.33 9.60
C THR A 152 8.17 -2.51 9.33
N LEU A 153 7.81 -3.38 8.39
CA LEU A 153 6.40 -3.68 8.12
C LEU A 153 5.72 -4.19 9.40
N GLY A 154 6.38 -5.11 10.14
CA GLY A 154 5.87 -5.63 11.40
C GLY A 154 5.63 -4.54 12.44
N GLU A 155 6.60 -3.64 12.65
CA GLU A 155 6.47 -2.50 13.56
C GLU A 155 5.28 -1.60 13.18
N TYR A 156 5.15 -1.27 11.90
CA TYR A 156 4.10 -0.38 11.43
C TYR A 156 2.69 -0.96 11.62
N VAL A 157 2.52 -2.27 11.41
CA VAL A 157 1.23 -2.96 11.58
C VAL A 157 1.05 -3.62 12.95
N GLU A 158 1.98 -3.37 13.89
CA GLU A 158 1.92 -3.89 15.27
C GLU A 158 1.91 -5.43 15.36
N ILE A 159 2.65 -6.07 14.46
CA ILE A 159 2.94 -7.51 14.47
C ILE A 159 4.42 -7.70 14.81
N ASP A 160 4.73 -8.33 15.94
CA ASP A 160 6.11 -8.61 16.36
C ASP A 160 6.71 -9.79 15.58
N LYS A 161 6.89 -9.58 14.28
CA LYS A 161 7.50 -10.54 13.35
C LYS A 161 8.18 -9.82 12.20
N GLU A 162 9.21 -10.45 11.66
CA GLU A 162 9.80 -10.10 10.36
C GLU A 162 9.29 -11.03 9.26
N VAL A 163 9.42 -10.60 8.01
CA VAL A 163 9.15 -11.47 6.87
C VAL A 163 10.43 -12.26 6.53
N PRO A 164 10.50 -13.57 6.78
CA PRO A 164 11.72 -14.34 6.59
C PRO A 164 12.12 -14.40 5.12
N SER A 165 13.44 -14.35 4.86
CA SER A 165 13.97 -14.52 3.52
C SER A 165 13.91 -15.99 3.09
N ALA A 166 13.27 -16.25 1.95
CA ALA A 166 13.25 -17.58 1.32
C ALA A 166 14.31 -17.74 0.21
N TYR A 167 15.25 -16.80 0.10
CA TYR A 167 16.29 -16.85 -0.95
C TYR A 167 17.07 -18.17 -0.91
N GLY A 168 17.18 -18.81 -2.07
CA GLY A 168 17.85 -20.12 -2.19
C GLY A 168 17.05 -21.32 -1.67
N GLN A 169 15.94 -21.11 -1.00
CA GLN A 169 15.12 -22.14 -0.38
C GLN A 169 14.12 -22.79 -1.37
N PRO A 170 13.53 -23.95 -1.01
CA PRO A 170 12.44 -24.55 -1.78
C PRO A 170 11.19 -23.64 -1.88
N LEU A 171 10.31 -23.92 -2.85
CA LEU A 171 9.08 -23.16 -3.09
C LEU A 171 8.18 -23.06 -1.84
N VAL A 172 8.15 -24.08 -1.01
CA VAL A 172 7.38 -24.10 0.26
C VAL A 172 7.78 -22.95 1.19
N GLU A 173 9.06 -22.59 1.26
CA GLU A 173 9.51 -21.49 2.10
C GLU A 173 9.09 -20.12 1.54
N TYR A 174 9.02 -19.99 0.21
CA TYR A 174 8.41 -18.81 -0.42
C TYR A 174 6.92 -18.70 -0.07
N GLY A 175 6.19 -19.83 -0.04
CA GLY A 175 4.80 -19.86 0.40
C GLY A 175 4.64 -19.40 1.86
N LYS A 176 5.51 -19.84 2.77
CA LYS A 176 5.47 -19.39 4.17
C LYS A 176 5.73 -17.88 4.30
N SER A 177 6.72 -17.35 3.58
CA SER A 177 6.97 -15.90 3.55
C SER A 177 5.80 -15.12 2.98
N PHE A 178 5.14 -15.66 1.97
CA PHE A 178 3.94 -15.09 1.38
C PHE A 178 2.77 -15.01 2.37
N GLU A 179 2.48 -16.06 3.12
CA GLU A 179 1.40 -16.07 4.12
C GLU A 179 1.62 -15.00 5.21
N ILE A 180 2.87 -14.83 5.66
CA ILE A 180 3.22 -13.78 6.61
C ILE A 180 3.03 -12.39 5.97
N LEU A 181 3.49 -12.21 4.73
CA LEU A 181 3.28 -10.96 4.00
C LEU A 181 1.79 -10.65 3.86
N LYS A 182 0.99 -11.63 3.48
CA LYS A 182 -0.45 -11.46 3.29
C LYS A 182 -1.12 -10.97 4.57
N GLU A 183 -0.86 -11.61 5.72
CA GLU A 183 -1.37 -11.19 7.04
C GLU A 183 -0.99 -9.73 7.35
N MET A 184 0.26 -9.36 7.11
CA MET A 184 0.75 -8.02 7.40
C MET A 184 0.19 -6.96 6.44
N ILE A 185 0.05 -7.30 5.15
CA ILE A 185 -0.49 -6.37 4.15
C ILE A 185 -2.00 -6.13 4.35
N GLU A 186 -2.76 -7.15 4.75
CA GLU A 186 -4.16 -6.98 5.16
C GLU A 186 -4.28 -5.93 6.28
N LYS A 187 -3.48 -6.05 7.33
CA LYS A 187 -3.45 -5.05 8.43
C LYS A 187 -2.94 -3.68 7.99
N LEU A 188 -1.98 -3.65 7.07
CA LEU A 188 -1.50 -2.38 6.50
C LEU A 188 -2.61 -1.65 5.75
N ALA A 189 -3.37 -2.35 4.91
CA ALA A 189 -4.49 -1.79 4.18
C ALA A 189 -5.60 -1.27 5.13
N GLU A 190 -5.93 -2.04 6.17
CA GLU A 190 -6.86 -1.61 7.23
C GLU A 190 -6.38 -0.31 7.91
N LYS A 191 -5.10 -0.24 8.26
CA LYS A 191 -4.50 0.93 8.94
C LYS A 191 -4.49 2.16 8.03
N LEU A 192 -4.06 2.02 6.77
CA LEU A 192 -4.09 3.11 5.78
C LEU A 192 -5.53 3.61 5.56
N ASN A 193 -6.50 2.71 5.44
CA ASN A 193 -7.90 3.07 5.31
C ASN A 193 -8.47 3.74 6.57
N ALA A 194 -8.03 3.34 7.76
CA ALA A 194 -8.44 3.99 9.01
C ALA A 194 -7.82 5.40 9.16
N GLU A 195 -6.60 5.61 8.67
CA GLU A 195 -5.95 6.93 8.63
C GLU A 195 -6.63 7.85 7.61
N ALA A 196 -7.04 7.33 6.46
CA ALA A 196 -7.76 8.07 5.43
C ALA A 196 -9.16 8.58 5.84
N ARG A 197 -9.76 7.97 6.86
CA ARG A 197 -11.10 8.37 7.40
C ARG A 197 -11.04 9.46 8.46
N LYS A 198 -9.84 9.86 8.91
CA LYS A 198 -9.63 10.89 9.96
C LYS A 198 -9.43 12.27 9.37
#